data_0343e793bab825b66e298423c7ccbf8d
#
_entry.id   0343e793bab825b66e298423c7ccbf8d
#
_cell.length_a   1.000
_cell.length_b   1.000
_cell.length_c   1.000
_cell.angle_alpha   90.00
_cell.angle_beta   90.00
_cell.angle_gamma   90.00
#
_symmetry.space_group_name_H-M   'P 1'
#
loop_
_entity.id
_entity.type
_entity.pdbx_description
1 polymer ?
#
loop_
_entity_poly.entity_id
_entity_poly.type
_entity_poly.pdbx_seq_one_letter_code
_entity_poly.pdbx_strand_id
1 'polypeptide(L)'
;MIGFGTILNTGAILAGGLFGALFGRFLHESAQDTLTKVCGVSTLFIAITGVLEKMLRVENDVIVSSGSMLIIGCLAIGGLAGEWMNIEGAFERFGEWLKIKSGNAKDKGFVNAFVTASLTVCIGAMAIVGSIQDGLTGDYSILATKAILDLIIIMVMSCSLGKGAVFSAIPVAVFQGSITLLAGFVRPLMTDAALSNLSLVGNVLIFCVGINLVWDKRIKVANLLPAIIVAVIAAFLPF
;
A
#
# COMPACT_ATOMS: atom_id res chain seq x y z
N MET A 1 5.05 -22.27 -9.78
CA MET A 1 4.95 -21.54 -11.07
C MET A 1 5.30 -20.09 -10.75
N ILE A 2 6.38 -19.59 -11.32
CA ILE A 2 6.85 -18.21 -11.07
C ILE A 2 5.76 -17.22 -11.51
N GLY A 3 5.49 -16.21 -10.70
CA GLY A 3 4.47 -15.19 -10.93
C GLY A 3 3.03 -15.58 -10.53
N PHE A 4 2.83 -16.81 -10.06
CA PHE A 4 1.49 -17.25 -9.64
C PHE A 4 0.94 -16.46 -8.45
N GLY A 5 1.81 -16.08 -7.51
CA GLY A 5 1.42 -15.27 -6.35
C GLY A 5 0.88 -13.90 -6.75
N THR A 6 1.51 -13.25 -7.72
CA THR A 6 1.03 -11.96 -8.25
C THR A 6 -0.35 -12.10 -8.93
N ILE A 7 -0.54 -13.18 -9.72
CA ILE A 7 -1.82 -13.46 -10.37
C ILE A 7 -2.90 -13.72 -9.32
N LEU A 8 -2.58 -14.52 -8.30
CA LEU A 8 -3.49 -14.83 -7.20
C LEU A 8 -3.91 -13.57 -6.44
N ASN A 9 -2.95 -12.71 -6.07
CA ASN A 9 -3.25 -11.47 -5.35
C ASN A 9 -4.08 -10.51 -6.21
N THR A 10 -3.71 -10.31 -7.48
CA THR A 10 -4.47 -9.48 -8.41
C THR A 10 -5.89 -10.00 -8.59
N GLY A 11 -6.05 -11.32 -8.73
CA GLY A 11 -7.36 -11.97 -8.82
C GLY A 11 -8.21 -11.79 -7.56
N ALA A 12 -7.57 -11.89 -6.39
CA ALA A 12 -8.23 -11.66 -5.10
C ALA A 12 -8.73 -10.21 -4.96
N ILE A 13 -7.92 -9.22 -5.37
CA ILE A 13 -8.31 -7.80 -5.38
C ILE A 13 -9.51 -7.58 -6.33
N LEU A 14 -9.48 -8.16 -7.52
CA LEU A 14 -10.59 -8.06 -8.47
C LEU A 14 -11.87 -8.70 -7.89
N ALA A 15 -11.77 -9.90 -7.32
CA ALA A 15 -12.91 -10.59 -6.71
C ALA A 15 -13.47 -9.78 -5.52
N GLY A 16 -12.63 -9.40 -4.55
CA GLY A 16 -13.04 -8.59 -3.41
C GLY A 16 -13.65 -7.27 -3.83
N GLY A 17 -13.02 -6.59 -4.80
CA GLY A 17 -13.51 -5.31 -5.32
C GLY A 17 -14.87 -5.42 -6.00
N LEU A 18 -15.08 -6.46 -6.83
CA LEU A 18 -16.37 -6.69 -7.48
C LEU A 18 -17.47 -7.02 -6.46
N PHE A 19 -17.19 -7.92 -5.51
CA PHE A 19 -18.13 -8.22 -4.42
C PHE A 19 -18.47 -6.96 -3.63
N GLY A 20 -17.47 -6.17 -3.21
CA GLY A 20 -17.69 -4.92 -2.49
C GLY A 20 -18.51 -3.90 -3.27
N ALA A 21 -18.24 -3.74 -4.57
CA ALA A 21 -19.01 -2.84 -5.44
C ALA A 21 -20.46 -3.29 -5.63
N LEU A 22 -20.74 -4.59 -5.62
CA LEU A 22 -22.09 -5.14 -5.67
C LEU A 22 -22.83 -4.90 -4.36
N PHE A 23 -22.22 -5.22 -3.22
CA PHE A 23 -22.81 -5.02 -1.91
C PHE A 23 -22.98 -3.55 -1.55
N GLY A 24 -22.04 -2.68 -1.94
CA GLY A 24 -22.10 -1.25 -1.68
C GLY A 24 -23.35 -0.57 -2.23
N ARG A 25 -23.95 -1.12 -3.29
CA ARG A 25 -25.20 -0.60 -3.86
C ARG A 25 -26.41 -0.74 -2.93
N PHE A 26 -26.36 -1.67 -1.98
CA PHE A 26 -27.44 -1.92 -1.02
C PHE A 26 -27.26 -1.15 0.29
N LEU A 27 -26.10 -0.48 0.47
CA LEU A 27 -25.80 0.29 1.66
C LEU A 27 -26.20 1.75 1.47
N HIS A 28 -26.83 2.32 2.50
CA HIS A 28 -27.09 3.75 2.58
C HIS A 28 -25.74 4.52 2.72
N GLU A 29 -25.70 5.76 2.28
CA GLU A 29 -24.52 6.64 2.36
C GLU A 29 -23.92 6.71 3.78
N SER A 30 -24.77 6.78 4.81
CA SER A 30 -24.34 6.77 6.21
C SER A 30 -23.60 5.49 6.60
N ALA A 31 -24.03 4.31 6.07
CA ALA A 31 -23.34 3.05 6.33
C ALA A 31 -22.01 2.98 5.59
N GLN A 32 -21.93 3.51 4.36
CA GLN A 32 -20.68 3.60 3.60
C GLN A 32 -19.66 4.52 4.29
N ASP A 33 -20.10 5.70 4.80
CA ASP A 33 -19.25 6.61 5.58
C ASP A 33 -18.75 5.93 6.87
N THR A 34 -19.60 5.24 7.58
CA THR A 34 -19.23 4.47 8.77
C THR A 34 -18.17 3.40 8.43
N LEU A 35 -18.37 2.63 7.36
CA LEU A 35 -17.40 1.63 6.92
C LEU A 35 -16.06 2.25 6.51
N THR A 36 -16.08 3.40 5.84
CA THR A 36 -14.84 4.13 5.50
C THR A 36 -14.06 4.50 6.76
N LYS A 37 -14.75 5.04 7.75
CA LYS A 37 -14.13 5.42 9.04
C LYS A 37 -13.61 4.20 9.82
N VAL A 38 -14.37 3.10 9.83
CA VAL A 38 -13.91 1.83 10.44
C VAL A 38 -12.67 1.30 9.74
N CYS A 39 -12.63 1.32 8.40
CA CYS A 39 -11.42 0.98 7.64
C CYS A 39 -10.25 1.89 8.03
N GLY A 40 -10.48 3.20 8.11
CA GLY A 40 -9.46 4.16 8.50
C GLY A 40 -8.89 3.87 9.88
N VAL A 41 -9.74 3.69 10.88
CA VAL A 41 -9.31 3.34 12.25
C VAL A 41 -8.54 2.02 12.26
N SER A 42 -9.02 0.98 11.58
CA SER A 42 -8.32 -0.30 11.49
C SER A 42 -6.94 -0.15 10.85
N THR A 43 -6.85 0.65 9.77
CA THR A 43 -5.58 0.96 9.08
C THR A 43 -4.61 1.69 9.99
N LEU A 44 -5.08 2.64 10.82
CA LEU A 44 -4.25 3.34 11.80
C LEU A 44 -3.65 2.37 12.82
N PHE A 45 -4.46 1.46 13.39
CA PHE A 45 -3.96 0.48 14.36
C PHE A 45 -2.95 -0.49 13.74
N ILE A 46 -3.19 -0.98 12.53
CA ILE A 46 -2.25 -1.85 11.80
C ILE A 46 -0.93 -1.11 11.57
N ALA A 47 -1.00 0.13 11.12
CA ALA A 47 0.18 0.96 10.86
C ALA A 47 0.98 1.25 12.15
N ILE A 48 0.30 1.64 13.23
CA ILE A 48 0.93 1.87 14.55
C ILE A 48 1.66 0.61 15.01
N THR A 49 1.00 -0.55 14.96
CA THR A 49 1.62 -1.83 15.35
C THR A 49 2.86 -2.11 14.51
N GLY A 50 2.79 -1.93 13.19
CA GLY A 50 3.93 -2.15 12.30
C GLY A 50 5.08 -1.15 12.52
N VAL A 51 4.80 0.09 12.89
CA VAL A 51 5.81 1.07 13.29
C VAL A 51 6.46 0.66 14.61
N LEU A 52 5.66 0.34 15.63
CA LEU A 52 6.16 -0.07 16.94
C LEU A 52 7.03 -1.33 16.87
N GLU A 53 6.63 -2.32 16.08
CA GLU A 53 7.41 -3.54 15.83
C GLU A 53 8.83 -3.25 15.32
N LYS A 54 9.00 -2.20 14.51
CA LYS A 54 10.31 -1.84 13.93
C LYS A 54 11.07 -0.81 14.75
N MET A 55 10.39 -0.01 15.56
CA MET A 55 11.02 1.01 16.40
C MET A 55 11.45 0.47 17.77
N LEU A 56 10.71 -0.49 18.34
CA LEU A 56 10.97 -0.98 19.68
C LEU A 56 11.89 -2.21 19.64
N ARG A 57 12.93 -2.20 20.47
CA ARG A 57 13.85 -3.31 20.68
C ARG A 57 14.04 -3.53 22.16
N VAL A 58 14.27 -4.78 22.56
CA VAL A 58 14.63 -5.13 23.93
C VAL A 58 16.16 -5.28 24.00
N GLU A 59 16.82 -4.39 24.73
CA GLU A 59 18.25 -4.42 24.97
C GLU A 59 18.51 -4.41 26.49
N ASN A 60 19.17 -5.45 27.00
CA ASN A 60 19.45 -5.62 28.42
C ASN A 60 18.20 -5.50 29.33
N ASP A 61 17.11 -6.17 28.94
CA ASP A 61 15.79 -6.15 29.59
C ASP A 61 15.11 -4.76 29.67
N VAL A 62 15.59 -3.81 28.87
CA VAL A 62 14.99 -2.47 28.73
C VAL A 62 14.46 -2.28 27.31
N ILE A 63 13.27 -1.69 27.19
CA ILE A 63 12.71 -1.33 25.89
C ILE A 63 13.37 -0.02 25.42
N VAL A 64 14.10 -0.09 24.32
CA VAL A 64 14.70 1.08 23.65
C VAL A 64 13.99 1.37 22.35
N SER A 65 13.88 2.64 21.98
CA SER A 65 13.31 3.04 20.69
C SER A 65 14.39 3.51 19.73
N SER A 66 14.27 3.13 18.47
CA SER A 66 15.19 3.51 17.39
C SER A 66 14.44 3.89 16.12
N GLY A 67 15.12 4.47 15.13
CA GLY A 67 14.55 4.74 13.82
C GLY A 67 13.82 6.08 13.66
N SER A 68 13.69 6.91 14.71
CA SER A 68 13.01 8.22 14.62
C SER A 68 13.67 9.15 13.59
N MET A 69 15.02 9.22 13.59
CA MET A 69 15.76 10.04 12.62
C MET A 69 15.61 9.51 11.19
N LEU A 70 15.53 8.18 11.02
CA LEU A 70 15.28 7.55 9.73
C LEU A 70 13.91 7.96 9.19
N ILE A 71 12.85 7.90 10.01
CA ILE A 71 11.50 8.32 9.63
C ILE A 71 11.52 9.77 9.15
N ILE A 72 12.05 10.68 9.98
CA ILE A 72 12.08 12.11 9.68
C ILE A 72 12.85 12.38 8.38
N GLY A 73 14.06 11.82 8.25
CA GLY A 73 14.91 12.00 7.07
C GLY A 73 14.28 11.45 5.81
N CYS A 74 13.75 10.22 5.85
CA CYS A 74 13.13 9.59 4.69
C CYS A 74 11.86 10.32 4.25
N LEU A 75 10.99 10.73 5.19
CA LEU A 75 9.78 11.44 4.85
C LEU A 75 10.06 12.84 4.33
N ALA A 76 11.04 13.57 4.90
CA ALA A 76 11.41 14.90 4.43
C ALA A 76 11.99 14.85 3.01
N ILE A 77 13.00 14.01 2.79
CA ILE A 77 13.66 13.89 1.48
C ILE A 77 12.69 13.31 0.46
N GLY A 78 12.01 12.20 0.81
CA GLY A 78 11.08 11.53 -0.08
C GLY A 78 9.87 12.39 -0.41
N GLY A 79 9.31 13.11 0.57
CA GLY A 79 8.18 14.01 0.38
C GLY A 79 8.52 15.19 -0.52
N LEU A 80 9.69 15.82 -0.34
CA LEU A 80 10.15 16.89 -1.23
C LEU A 80 10.37 16.38 -2.67
N ALA A 81 11.00 15.22 -2.83
CA ALA A 81 11.20 14.61 -4.13
C ALA A 81 9.85 14.28 -4.81
N GLY A 82 8.92 13.70 -4.08
CA GLY A 82 7.61 13.34 -4.60
C GLY A 82 6.73 14.56 -4.92
N GLU A 83 6.81 15.63 -4.12
CA GLU A 83 6.11 16.89 -4.44
C GLU A 83 6.68 17.52 -5.71
N TRP A 84 8.01 17.52 -5.87
CA TRP A 84 8.65 18.00 -7.09
C TRP A 84 8.26 17.19 -8.33
N MET A 85 8.16 15.85 -8.19
CA MET A 85 7.73 14.94 -9.26
C MET A 85 6.21 14.96 -9.48
N ASN A 86 5.44 15.50 -8.52
CA ASN A 86 3.97 15.49 -8.51
C ASN A 86 3.37 14.10 -8.75
N ILE A 87 3.80 13.13 -7.94
CA ILE A 87 3.39 11.72 -8.07
C ILE A 87 1.90 11.57 -7.81
N GLU A 88 1.34 12.29 -6.82
CA GLU A 88 -0.09 12.30 -6.54
C GLU A 88 -0.89 12.70 -7.78
N GLY A 89 -0.49 13.78 -8.46
CA GLY A 89 -1.14 14.21 -9.69
C GLY A 89 -0.98 13.21 -10.85
N ALA A 90 0.11 12.41 -10.87
CA ALA A 90 0.26 11.33 -11.85
C ALA A 90 -0.73 10.19 -11.58
N PHE A 91 -0.89 9.78 -10.31
CA PHE A 91 -1.90 8.78 -9.90
C PHE A 91 -3.33 9.26 -10.19
N GLU A 92 -3.64 10.52 -9.90
CA GLU A 92 -4.95 11.11 -10.18
C GLU A 92 -5.25 11.13 -11.69
N ARG A 93 -4.30 11.56 -12.52
CA ARG A 93 -4.46 11.53 -14.00
C ARG A 93 -4.67 10.12 -14.53
N PHE A 94 -3.92 9.15 -14.00
CA PHE A 94 -4.10 7.76 -14.37
C PHE A 94 -5.48 7.24 -13.92
N GLY A 95 -5.92 7.60 -12.72
CA GLY A 95 -7.26 7.29 -12.21
C GLY A 95 -8.37 7.93 -13.06
N GLU A 96 -8.22 9.18 -13.49
CA GLU A 96 -9.18 9.83 -14.39
C GLU A 96 -9.24 9.14 -15.77
N TRP A 97 -8.09 8.76 -16.31
CA TRP A 97 -8.06 7.99 -17.57
C TRP A 97 -8.77 6.64 -17.43
N LEU A 98 -8.53 5.92 -16.32
CA LEU A 98 -9.22 4.65 -16.02
C LEU A 98 -10.74 4.86 -15.87
N LYS A 99 -11.15 5.90 -15.16
CA LYS A 99 -12.56 6.28 -14.96
C LYS A 99 -13.29 6.45 -16.29
N ILE A 100 -12.68 7.19 -17.23
CA ILE A 100 -13.24 7.41 -18.55
C ILE A 100 -13.29 6.11 -19.35
N LYS A 101 -12.18 5.36 -19.39
CA LYS A 101 -12.06 4.11 -20.15
C LYS A 101 -12.98 3.00 -19.65
N SER A 102 -13.25 2.96 -18.34
CA SER A 102 -14.14 1.97 -17.71
C SER A 102 -15.63 2.34 -17.75
N GLY A 103 -15.98 3.46 -18.40
CA GLY A 103 -17.38 3.91 -18.50
C GLY A 103 -17.94 4.50 -17.20
N ASN A 104 -17.09 4.79 -16.21
CA ASN A 104 -17.47 5.37 -14.91
C ASN A 104 -17.31 6.91 -14.86
N ALA A 105 -17.39 7.60 -15.99
CA ALA A 105 -17.13 9.05 -16.12
C ALA A 105 -17.97 9.91 -15.15
N LYS A 106 -19.16 9.45 -14.74
CA LYS A 106 -20.06 10.16 -13.83
C LYS A 106 -19.78 9.91 -12.35
N ASP A 107 -18.92 8.95 -12.01
CA ASP A 107 -18.60 8.61 -10.62
C ASP A 107 -17.58 9.60 -10.05
N LYS A 108 -18.03 10.47 -9.13
CA LYS A 108 -17.19 11.50 -8.51
C LYS A 108 -16.16 10.92 -7.53
N GLY A 109 -16.47 9.78 -6.91
CA GLY A 109 -15.61 9.12 -5.93
C GLY A 109 -14.55 8.21 -6.54
N PHE A 110 -14.65 7.87 -7.84
CA PHE A 110 -13.85 6.85 -8.49
C PHE A 110 -12.33 7.04 -8.30
N VAL A 111 -11.81 8.24 -8.57
CA VAL A 111 -10.37 8.52 -8.50
C VAL A 111 -9.85 8.42 -7.08
N ASN A 112 -10.60 8.98 -6.11
CA ASN A 112 -10.22 8.88 -4.71
C ASN A 112 -10.21 7.42 -4.23
N ALA A 113 -11.23 6.64 -4.56
CA ALA A 113 -11.30 5.20 -4.25
C ALA A 113 -10.12 4.44 -4.89
N PHE A 114 -9.80 4.72 -6.16
CA PHE A 114 -8.69 4.11 -6.88
C PHE A 114 -7.34 4.44 -6.21
N VAL A 115 -7.05 5.72 -5.95
CA VAL A 115 -5.77 6.16 -5.38
C VAL A 115 -5.61 5.60 -3.97
N THR A 116 -6.62 5.75 -3.11
CA THR A 116 -6.57 5.30 -1.72
C THR A 116 -6.39 3.77 -1.64
N ALA A 117 -7.17 3.01 -2.40
CA ALA A 117 -7.06 1.56 -2.44
C ALA A 117 -5.68 1.11 -2.97
N SER A 118 -5.20 1.72 -4.07
CA SER A 118 -3.89 1.40 -4.64
C SER A 118 -2.76 1.62 -3.64
N LEU A 119 -2.75 2.76 -2.95
CA LEU A 119 -1.73 3.06 -1.94
C LEU A 119 -1.81 2.07 -0.77
N THR A 120 -3.02 1.74 -0.29
CA THR A 120 -3.22 0.82 0.82
C THR A 120 -2.62 -0.57 0.53
N VAL A 121 -2.83 -1.11 -0.67
CA VAL A 121 -2.44 -2.49 -1.00
C VAL A 121 -1.06 -2.60 -1.66
N CYS A 122 -0.52 -1.52 -2.27
CA CYS A 122 0.82 -1.54 -2.85
C CYS A 122 1.93 -1.30 -1.81
N ILE A 123 1.65 -0.51 -0.76
CA ILE A 123 2.65 -0.17 0.26
C ILE A 123 2.76 -1.33 1.26
N GLY A 124 3.96 -1.91 1.39
CA GLY A 124 4.23 -2.91 2.41
C GLY A 124 5.32 -3.92 2.02
N ALA A 125 6.07 -4.38 3.03
CA ALA A 125 7.16 -5.33 2.85
C ALA A 125 6.69 -6.67 2.27
N MET A 126 5.47 -7.14 2.61
CA MET A 126 4.94 -8.41 2.10
C MET A 126 4.80 -8.44 0.57
N ALA A 127 4.46 -7.30 -0.06
CA ALA A 127 4.37 -7.20 -1.51
C ALA A 127 5.74 -7.41 -2.16
N ILE A 128 6.79 -6.83 -1.58
CA ILE A 128 8.18 -6.90 -2.11
C ILE A 128 8.78 -8.28 -1.82
N VAL A 129 8.79 -8.70 -0.56
CA VAL A 129 9.39 -9.98 -0.14
C VAL A 129 8.69 -11.16 -0.83
N GLY A 130 7.36 -11.15 -0.85
CA GLY A 130 6.59 -12.20 -1.49
C GLY A 130 6.81 -12.25 -3.01
N SER A 131 6.92 -11.09 -3.67
CA SER A 131 7.22 -11.04 -5.11
C SER A 131 8.64 -11.52 -5.44
N ILE A 132 9.62 -11.21 -4.59
CA ILE A 132 11.00 -11.72 -4.74
C ILE A 132 11.02 -13.24 -4.54
N GLN A 133 10.35 -13.76 -3.52
CA GLN A 133 10.31 -15.18 -3.23
C GLN A 133 9.61 -15.97 -4.35
N ASP A 134 8.45 -15.49 -4.81
CA ASP A 134 7.74 -16.06 -5.95
C ASP A 134 8.60 -16.03 -7.23
N GLY A 135 9.31 -14.91 -7.47
CA GLY A 135 10.18 -14.75 -8.65
C GLY A 135 11.42 -15.66 -8.66
N LEU A 136 12.00 -15.95 -7.49
CA LEU A 136 13.22 -16.74 -7.37
C LEU A 136 12.97 -18.24 -7.22
N THR A 137 11.96 -18.62 -6.44
CA THR A 137 11.73 -20.02 -6.02
C THR A 137 10.38 -20.57 -6.47
N GLY A 138 9.46 -19.70 -6.92
CA GLY A 138 8.08 -20.07 -7.22
C GLY A 138 7.24 -20.30 -5.96
N ASP A 139 7.76 -19.96 -4.77
CA ASP A 139 7.01 -20.03 -3.52
C ASP A 139 6.17 -18.75 -3.35
N TYR A 140 4.87 -18.91 -3.46
CA TYR A 140 3.89 -17.83 -3.41
C TYR A 140 3.17 -17.73 -2.05
N SER A 141 3.62 -18.41 -1.01
CA SER A 141 2.93 -18.48 0.30
C SER A 141 2.68 -17.09 0.92
N ILE A 142 3.67 -16.19 0.86
CA ILE A 142 3.53 -14.82 1.36
C ILE A 142 2.48 -14.06 0.54
N LEU A 143 2.52 -14.16 -0.79
CA LEU A 143 1.53 -13.49 -1.66
C LEU A 143 0.13 -14.10 -1.55
N ALA A 144 0.01 -15.40 -1.24
CA ALA A 144 -1.27 -16.04 -0.97
C ALA A 144 -1.91 -15.50 0.32
N THR A 145 -1.12 -15.35 1.39
CA THR A 145 -1.57 -14.72 2.63
C THR A 145 -2.00 -13.26 2.37
N LYS A 146 -1.17 -12.52 1.62
CA LYS A 146 -1.49 -11.16 1.22
C LYS A 146 -2.76 -11.08 0.37
N ALA A 147 -2.98 -12.03 -0.53
CA ALA A 147 -4.18 -12.09 -1.37
C ALA A 147 -5.48 -12.17 -0.55
N ILE A 148 -5.47 -12.94 0.55
CA ILE A 148 -6.61 -13.00 1.46
C ILE A 148 -6.84 -11.65 2.16
N LEU A 149 -5.76 -11.00 2.63
CA LEU A 149 -5.85 -9.70 3.27
C LEU A 149 -6.34 -8.62 2.30
N ASP A 150 -5.75 -8.55 1.11
CA ASP A 150 -6.12 -7.58 0.08
C ASP A 150 -7.56 -7.78 -0.41
N LEU A 151 -8.02 -9.04 -0.54
CA LEU A 151 -9.41 -9.35 -0.88
C LEU A 151 -10.37 -8.69 0.11
N ILE A 152 -10.14 -8.89 1.42
CA ILE A 152 -11.00 -8.35 2.48
C ILE A 152 -10.94 -6.82 2.50
N ILE A 153 -9.73 -6.26 2.47
CA ILE A 153 -9.53 -4.80 2.50
C ILE A 153 -10.21 -4.15 1.29
N ILE A 154 -9.96 -4.65 0.09
CA ILE A 154 -10.52 -4.07 -1.14
C ILE A 154 -12.02 -4.31 -1.23
N MET A 155 -12.55 -5.42 -0.70
CA MET A 155 -13.99 -5.65 -0.61
C MET A 155 -14.65 -4.56 0.24
N VAL A 156 -14.12 -4.26 1.42
CA VAL A 156 -14.65 -3.22 2.30
C VAL A 156 -14.47 -1.83 1.68
N MET A 157 -13.28 -1.53 1.14
CA MET A 157 -13.02 -0.24 0.48
C MET A 157 -13.90 -0.02 -0.76
N SER A 158 -14.13 -1.05 -1.56
CA SER A 158 -15.01 -0.95 -2.74
C SER A 158 -16.48 -0.77 -2.35
N CYS A 159 -16.89 -1.36 -1.23
CA CYS A 159 -18.20 -1.19 -0.65
C CYS A 159 -18.43 0.25 -0.14
N SER A 160 -17.43 0.86 0.48
CA SER A 160 -17.51 2.17 1.12
C SER A 160 -17.09 3.34 0.22
N LEU A 161 -15.99 3.22 -0.51
CA LEU A 161 -15.44 4.29 -1.35
C LEU A 161 -15.93 4.20 -2.82
N GLY A 162 -16.41 3.03 -3.24
CA GLY A 162 -16.94 2.82 -4.58
C GLY A 162 -16.04 2.03 -5.52
N LYS A 163 -16.49 1.91 -6.75
CA LYS A 163 -15.94 1.01 -7.79
C LYS A 163 -14.48 1.28 -8.15
N GLY A 164 -13.97 2.48 -7.93
CA GLY A 164 -12.59 2.84 -8.21
C GLY A 164 -11.59 1.93 -7.50
N ALA A 165 -11.93 1.42 -6.31
CA ALA A 165 -11.08 0.52 -5.54
C ALA A 165 -10.75 -0.80 -6.25
N VAL A 166 -11.66 -1.33 -7.09
CA VAL A 166 -11.42 -2.53 -7.90
C VAL A 166 -10.20 -2.39 -8.81
N PHE A 167 -10.00 -1.18 -9.33
CA PHE A 167 -8.93 -0.88 -10.29
C PHE A 167 -7.54 -0.81 -9.65
N SER A 168 -7.44 -0.87 -8.31
CA SER A 168 -6.16 -1.05 -7.61
C SER A 168 -5.46 -2.36 -7.98
N ALA A 169 -6.16 -3.32 -8.55
CA ALA A 169 -5.59 -4.52 -9.15
C ALA A 169 -4.51 -4.21 -10.21
N ILE A 170 -4.67 -3.11 -10.98
CA ILE A 170 -3.73 -2.73 -12.04
C ILE A 170 -2.37 -2.32 -11.47
N PRO A 171 -2.25 -1.30 -10.58
CA PRO A 171 -0.96 -0.95 -10.00
C PRO A 171 -0.36 -2.10 -9.18
N VAL A 172 -1.15 -2.94 -8.52
CA VAL A 172 -0.65 -4.12 -7.81
C VAL A 172 -0.04 -5.12 -8.79
N ALA A 173 -0.72 -5.45 -9.88
CA ALA A 173 -0.21 -6.36 -10.91
C ALA A 173 1.10 -5.85 -11.52
N VAL A 174 1.17 -4.55 -11.83
CA VAL A 174 2.37 -3.92 -12.39
C VAL A 174 3.49 -3.92 -11.36
N PHE A 175 3.23 -3.49 -10.13
CA PHE A 175 4.22 -3.38 -9.07
C PHE A 175 4.79 -4.75 -8.66
N GLN A 176 3.94 -5.68 -8.26
CA GLN A 176 4.37 -7.04 -7.86
C GLN A 176 4.95 -7.81 -9.05
N GLY A 177 4.33 -7.72 -10.24
CA GLY A 177 4.81 -8.37 -11.45
C GLY A 177 6.19 -7.88 -11.85
N SER A 178 6.46 -6.58 -11.78
CA SER A 178 7.80 -6.03 -12.07
C SER A 178 8.85 -6.52 -11.06
N ILE A 179 8.52 -6.58 -9.76
CA ILE A 179 9.44 -7.10 -8.74
C ILE A 179 9.68 -8.60 -8.97
N THR A 180 8.65 -9.39 -9.25
CA THR A 180 8.76 -10.83 -9.53
C THR A 180 9.66 -11.07 -10.75
N LEU A 181 9.50 -10.32 -11.84
CA LEU A 181 10.32 -10.44 -13.04
C LEU A 181 11.77 -9.99 -12.80
N LEU A 182 11.98 -9.00 -11.97
CA LEU A 182 13.29 -8.42 -11.65
C LEU A 182 13.87 -8.98 -10.33
N ALA A 183 13.32 -10.07 -9.78
CA ALA A 183 13.65 -10.60 -8.46
C ALA A 183 15.16 -10.82 -8.26
N GLY A 184 15.87 -11.33 -9.30
CA GLY A 184 17.31 -11.53 -9.25
C GLY A 184 18.12 -10.23 -9.09
N PHE A 185 17.61 -9.11 -9.59
CA PHE A 185 18.24 -7.79 -9.46
C PHE A 185 17.83 -7.07 -8.18
N VAL A 186 16.59 -7.28 -7.73
CA VAL A 186 16.04 -6.61 -6.54
C VAL A 186 16.54 -7.27 -5.24
N ARG A 187 16.69 -8.60 -5.22
CA ARG A 187 17.09 -9.35 -4.04
C ARG A 187 18.37 -8.82 -3.35
N PRO A 188 19.48 -8.54 -4.05
CA PRO A 188 20.69 -8.06 -3.38
C PRO A 188 20.53 -6.73 -2.65
N LEU A 189 19.55 -5.92 -3.07
CA LEU A 189 19.23 -4.62 -2.46
C LEU A 189 18.33 -4.77 -1.22
N MET A 190 17.64 -5.91 -1.06
CA MET A 190 16.70 -6.17 0.02
C MET A 190 17.37 -6.93 1.17
N THR A 191 18.37 -6.30 1.79
CA THR A 191 18.97 -6.78 3.04
C THR A 191 17.97 -6.70 4.19
N ASP A 192 18.19 -7.41 5.30
CA ASP A 192 17.31 -7.34 6.48
C ASP A 192 17.13 -5.91 6.99
N ALA A 193 18.21 -5.11 6.96
CA ALA A 193 18.16 -3.69 7.29
C ALA A 193 17.29 -2.90 6.29
N ALA A 194 17.45 -3.13 4.99
CA ALA A 194 16.64 -2.46 3.96
C ALA A 194 15.16 -2.81 4.09
N LEU A 195 14.83 -4.09 4.34
CA LEU A 195 13.46 -4.55 4.57
C LEU A 195 12.88 -3.98 5.86
N SER A 196 13.67 -3.89 6.93
CA SER A 196 13.25 -3.27 8.18
C SER A 196 12.94 -1.78 8.00
N ASN A 197 13.84 -1.02 7.34
CA ASN A 197 13.66 0.39 7.06
C ASN A 197 12.45 0.65 6.15
N LEU A 198 12.30 -0.17 5.11
CA LEU A 198 11.16 -0.13 4.20
C LEU A 198 9.84 -0.38 4.93
N SER A 199 9.82 -1.40 5.80
CA SER A 199 8.65 -1.72 6.62
C SER A 199 8.30 -0.58 7.57
N LEU A 200 9.30 0.01 8.24
CA LEU A 200 9.11 1.13 9.14
C LEU A 200 8.50 2.33 8.42
N VAL A 201 9.14 2.82 7.37
CA VAL A 201 8.66 3.98 6.59
C VAL A 201 7.35 3.67 5.90
N GLY A 202 7.19 2.46 5.33
CA GLY A 202 5.95 2.02 4.70
C GLY A 202 4.75 2.03 5.66
N ASN A 203 4.93 1.59 6.90
CA ASN A 203 3.87 1.65 7.90
C ASN A 203 3.51 3.10 8.27
N VAL A 204 4.47 4.04 8.28
CA VAL A 204 4.15 5.46 8.45
C VAL A 204 3.31 5.99 7.29
N LEU A 205 3.59 5.57 6.05
CA LEU A 205 2.76 5.95 4.90
C LEU A 205 1.34 5.34 5.02
N ILE A 206 1.22 4.09 5.46
CA ILE A 206 -0.09 3.45 5.73
C ILE A 206 -0.85 4.20 6.82
N PHE A 207 -0.15 4.70 7.85
CA PHE A 207 -0.76 5.58 8.86
C PHE A 207 -1.35 6.84 8.23
N CYS A 208 -0.63 7.48 7.30
CA CYS A 208 -1.13 8.65 6.55
C CYS A 208 -2.37 8.31 5.70
N VAL A 209 -2.43 7.09 5.11
CA VAL A 209 -3.64 6.62 4.41
C VAL A 209 -4.80 6.49 5.40
N GLY A 210 -4.57 5.91 6.59
CA GLY A 210 -5.58 5.80 7.65
C GLY A 210 -6.14 7.16 8.08
N ILE A 211 -5.27 8.18 8.23
CA ILE A 211 -5.69 9.56 8.47
C ILE A 211 -6.64 10.05 7.38
N ASN A 212 -6.28 9.86 6.12
CA ASN A 212 -7.09 10.30 4.99
C ASN A 212 -8.45 9.58 4.90
N LEU A 213 -8.57 8.36 5.43
CA LEU A 213 -9.84 7.63 5.49
C LEU A 213 -10.77 8.14 6.60
N VAL A 214 -10.18 8.61 7.73
CA VAL A 214 -10.98 9.09 8.89
C VAL A 214 -11.36 10.56 8.75
N TRP A 215 -10.42 11.41 8.28
CA TRP A 215 -10.56 12.87 8.25
C TRP A 215 -10.57 13.48 6.85
N ASP A 216 -10.95 12.70 5.84
CA ASP A 216 -10.84 13.07 4.43
C ASP A 216 -9.39 13.33 3.97
N LYS A 217 -9.21 13.59 2.69
CA LYS A 217 -7.89 13.76 2.09
C LYS A 217 -7.14 14.97 2.65
N ARG A 218 -6.23 14.73 3.60
CA ARG A 218 -5.38 15.74 4.24
C ARG A 218 -3.92 15.66 3.79
N ILE A 219 -3.46 14.45 3.46
CA ILE A 219 -2.05 14.17 3.16
C ILE A 219 -1.95 13.61 1.74
N LYS A 220 -1.05 14.15 0.93
CA LYS A 220 -0.72 13.64 -0.40
C LYS A 220 0.20 12.42 -0.27
N VAL A 221 -0.36 11.26 0.07
CA VAL A 221 0.42 10.07 0.41
C VAL A 221 1.24 9.55 -0.77
N ALA A 222 0.75 9.68 -2.00
CA ALA A 222 1.53 9.26 -3.17
C ALA A 222 2.82 10.07 -3.33
N ASN A 223 2.82 11.35 -2.94
CA ASN A 223 4.04 12.17 -2.93
C ASN A 223 5.06 11.73 -1.86
N LEU A 224 4.65 10.92 -0.88
CA LEU A 224 5.56 10.34 0.11
C LEU A 224 6.19 9.01 -0.36
N LEU A 225 5.75 8.40 -1.46
CA LEU A 225 6.26 7.12 -1.96
C LEU A 225 7.79 7.08 -2.16
N PRO A 226 8.46 8.15 -2.64
CA PRO A 226 9.92 8.14 -2.74
C PRO A 226 10.64 7.93 -1.40
N ALA A 227 9.98 8.21 -0.25
CA ALA A 227 10.54 7.93 1.07
C ALA A 227 10.88 6.45 1.26
N ILE A 228 10.15 5.53 0.61
CA ILE A 228 10.42 4.09 0.63
C ILE A 228 11.78 3.80 -0.04
N ILE A 229 12.07 4.46 -1.16
CA ILE A 229 13.36 4.32 -1.87
C ILE A 229 14.49 4.87 -1.00
N VAL A 230 14.28 6.05 -0.41
CA VAL A 230 15.26 6.66 0.51
C VAL A 230 15.53 5.74 1.71
N ALA A 231 14.50 5.08 2.26
CA ALA A 231 14.64 4.14 3.37
C ALA A 231 15.48 2.91 3.02
N VAL A 232 15.33 2.38 1.80
CA VAL A 232 16.18 1.29 1.29
C VAL A 232 17.61 1.76 1.12
N ILE A 233 17.85 2.93 0.53
CA ILE A 233 19.19 3.50 0.34
C ILE A 233 19.86 3.75 1.70
N ALA A 234 19.13 4.25 2.68
CA ALA A 234 19.64 4.50 4.03
C ALA A 234 20.19 3.25 4.72
N ALA A 235 19.74 2.05 4.35
CA ALA A 235 20.27 0.80 4.89
C ALA A 235 21.72 0.49 4.47
N PHE A 236 22.23 1.18 3.44
CA PHE A 236 23.60 1.03 2.94
C PHE A 236 24.54 2.16 3.39
N LEU A 237 24.00 3.13 4.14
CA LEU A 237 24.80 4.20 4.72
C LEU A 237 25.35 3.77 6.08
N PRO A 238 26.63 4.06 6.39
CA PRO A 238 27.18 3.79 7.71
C PRO A 238 26.64 4.85 8.70
N PHE A 239 25.63 4.46 9.48
CA PHE A 239 25.17 5.23 10.66
C PHE A 239 25.39 4.44 11.92
#